data_0806f6432cba7305b294024b66f8a179
#
_entry.id   0806f6432cba7305b294024b66f8a179
#
_cell.length_a   1.000
_cell.length_b   1.000
_cell.length_c   1.000
_cell.angle_alpha   90.00
_cell.angle_beta   90.00
_cell.angle_gamma   90.00
#
_symmetry.space_group_name_H-M   'P 1'
#
loop_
_entity.id
_entity.type
_entity.pdbx_description
1 polymer ?
#
loop_
_entity_poly.entity_id
_entity_poly.type
_entity_poly.pdbx_seq_one_letter_code
_entity_poly.pdbx_strand_id
1 'polypeptide(L)'
;MKILWLANVPAPYRVSFFNELGKHCELKVLFEKRTSDERDDSWCEYTFNNFDGIILKGKNVNDDTAFCPEVLKYLKKATYDHIIVTNFTDPTGMIAIEYMRIMKIPYWLESDGGFAKDGKGFKERVKTHFIKGAELYLSTGQAHSEYYIKYGANQNRIQLYPFSSVFDSEVLLEPIDVLNKKKLREELLIYEEKVIVAVGQFIYRKGFDILLNACINLKGNVGIYFIGGIPTEEYLEIVKKNDLEHVHFIDYRCK
;
A
#
# COMPACT_ATOMS: atom_id res chain seq x y z
N MET A 1 -2.88 -15.62 21.34
CA MET A 1 -1.97 -14.49 21.05
C MET A 1 -2.81 -13.27 20.75
N LYS A 2 -2.51 -12.15 21.40
CA LYS A 2 -3.24 -10.87 21.24
C LYS A 2 -2.34 -9.85 20.53
N ILE A 3 -2.79 -9.32 19.41
CA ILE A 3 -2.04 -8.37 18.60
C ILE A 3 -2.80 -7.04 18.50
N LEU A 4 -2.09 -5.93 18.72
CA LEU A 4 -2.54 -4.60 18.37
C LEU A 4 -1.78 -4.13 17.13
N TRP A 5 -2.49 -3.68 16.10
CA TRP A 5 -1.88 -3.16 14.89
C TRP A 5 -2.32 -1.71 14.62
N LEU A 6 -1.38 -0.82 14.38
CA LEU A 6 -1.63 0.57 14.00
C LEU A 6 -1.43 0.72 12.49
N ALA A 7 -2.45 1.22 11.81
CA ALA A 7 -2.44 1.44 10.35
C ALA A 7 -3.08 2.80 10.01
N ASN A 8 -2.83 3.32 8.81
CA ASN A 8 -3.39 4.60 8.38
C ASN A 8 -4.86 4.50 7.97
N VAL A 9 -5.18 3.72 6.94
CA VAL A 9 -6.55 3.55 6.42
C VAL A 9 -6.86 2.07 6.17
N PRO A 10 -8.15 1.66 6.25
CA PRO A 10 -8.58 0.29 5.97
C PRO A 10 -8.66 0.03 4.45
N ALA A 11 -7.50 0.01 3.78
CA ALA A 11 -7.44 -0.35 2.37
C ALA A 11 -7.97 -1.80 2.16
N PRO A 12 -8.74 -2.09 1.09
CA PRO A 12 -9.36 -3.41 0.88
C PRO A 12 -8.39 -4.59 1.03
N TYR A 13 -7.21 -4.49 0.43
CA TYR A 13 -6.19 -5.52 0.52
C TYR A 13 -5.63 -5.69 1.96
N ARG A 14 -5.56 -4.60 2.75
CA ARG A 14 -5.17 -4.67 4.17
C ARG A 14 -6.28 -5.28 5.02
N VAL A 15 -7.53 -4.91 4.76
CA VAL A 15 -8.69 -5.50 5.46
C VAL A 15 -8.78 -7.00 5.17
N SER A 16 -8.56 -7.42 3.91
CA SER A 16 -8.48 -8.84 3.55
C SER A 16 -7.40 -9.58 4.33
N PHE A 17 -6.20 -9.00 4.39
CA PHE A 17 -5.10 -9.54 5.18
C PHE A 17 -5.43 -9.63 6.67
N PHE A 18 -6.00 -8.56 7.26
CA PHE A 18 -6.37 -8.57 8.68
C PHE A 18 -7.50 -9.54 9.00
N ASN A 19 -8.46 -9.72 8.11
CA ASN A 19 -9.50 -10.73 8.25
C ASN A 19 -8.90 -12.16 8.25
N GLU A 20 -7.89 -12.41 7.43
CA GLU A 20 -7.21 -13.71 7.42
C GLU A 20 -6.36 -13.90 8.67
N LEU A 21 -5.55 -12.93 9.06
CA LEU A 21 -4.74 -12.96 10.27
C LEU A 21 -5.59 -13.15 11.54
N GLY A 22 -6.74 -12.50 11.59
CA GLY A 22 -7.67 -12.58 12.73
C GLY A 22 -8.31 -13.96 12.96
N LYS A 23 -8.22 -14.87 11.98
CA LYS A 23 -8.59 -16.29 12.19
C LYS A 23 -7.60 -17.04 13.07
N HIS A 24 -6.37 -16.52 13.21
CA HIS A 24 -5.27 -17.19 13.90
C HIS A 24 -4.88 -16.52 15.22
N CYS A 25 -5.39 -15.31 15.50
CA CYS A 25 -5.08 -14.58 16.72
C CYS A 25 -6.20 -13.60 17.10
N GLU A 26 -6.22 -13.13 18.34
CA GLU A 26 -7.06 -12.01 18.76
C GLU A 26 -6.45 -10.71 18.25
N LEU A 27 -6.98 -10.19 17.14
CA LEU A 27 -6.43 -9.03 16.43
C LEU A 27 -7.31 -7.80 16.66
N LYS A 28 -6.67 -6.71 17.08
CA LYS A 28 -7.24 -5.37 17.12
C LYS A 28 -6.44 -4.46 16.19
N VAL A 29 -7.12 -3.76 15.28
CA VAL A 29 -6.49 -2.82 14.34
C VAL A 29 -7.05 -1.42 14.56
N LEU A 30 -6.15 -0.47 14.76
CA LEU A 30 -6.48 0.95 14.90
C LEU A 30 -6.14 1.66 13.59
N PHE A 31 -7.14 2.29 12.99
CA PHE A 31 -6.97 3.07 11.77
C PHE A 31 -7.06 4.56 12.07
N GLU A 32 -6.20 5.38 11.45
CA GLU A 32 -6.19 6.83 11.63
C GLU A 32 -7.35 7.53 10.92
N LYS A 33 -7.73 7.04 9.73
CA LYS A 33 -8.83 7.57 8.93
C LYS A 33 -9.69 6.43 8.39
N ARG A 34 -10.93 6.77 8.02
CA ARG A 34 -11.86 5.83 7.40
C ARG A 34 -11.50 5.54 5.94
N THR A 35 -11.03 6.56 5.23
CA THR A 35 -10.62 6.50 3.82
C THR A 35 -9.51 7.51 3.55
N SER A 36 -8.97 7.49 2.35
CA SER A 36 -8.05 8.48 1.81
C SER A 36 -8.76 9.29 0.72
N ASP A 37 -8.51 10.59 0.68
CA ASP A 37 -9.14 11.50 -0.27
C ASP A 37 -8.71 11.23 -1.74
N GLU A 38 -7.58 10.53 -1.93
CA GLU A 38 -7.07 10.10 -3.26
C GLU A 38 -7.69 8.77 -3.75
N ARG A 39 -8.58 8.12 -2.99
CA ARG A 39 -9.06 6.77 -3.30
C ARG A 39 -10.51 6.76 -3.74
N ASP A 40 -10.84 5.82 -4.62
CA ASP A 40 -12.20 5.56 -5.07
C ASP A 40 -13.14 5.23 -3.90
N ASP A 41 -14.38 5.68 -3.95
CA ASP A 41 -15.39 5.50 -2.89
C ASP A 41 -15.68 4.01 -2.60
N SER A 42 -15.49 3.11 -3.57
CA SER A 42 -15.62 1.66 -3.37
C SER A 42 -14.64 1.10 -2.34
N TRP A 43 -13.53 1.80 -2.05
CA TRP A 43 -12.60 1.44 -0.99
C TRP A 43 -13.18 1.61 0.43
N CYS A 44 -14.34 2.25 0.55
CA CYS A 44 -15.07 2.36 1.81
C CYS A 44 -15.97 1.13 2.10
N GLU A 45 -16.16 0.25 1.11
CA GLU A 45 -16.92 -0.99 1.24
C GLU A 45 -16.05 -2.11 1.81
N TYR A 46 -15.86 -2.12 3.11
CA TYR A 46 -15.12 -3.16 3.82
C TYR A 46 -15.85 -3.64 5.06
N THR A 47 -15.59 -4.89 5.44
CA THR A 47 -16.17 -5.51 6.65
C THR A 47 -15.05 -6.11 7.51
N PHE A 48 -15.06 -5.77 8.78
CA PHE A 48 -14.17 -6.34 9.78
C PHE A 48 -14.78 -7.62 10.35
N ASN A 49 -14.54 -8.77 9.70
CA ASN A 49 -15.19 -10.03 10.04
C ASN A 49 -14.48 -10.78 11.18
N ASN A 50 -13.15 -10.81 11.14
CA ASN A 50 -12.34 -11.64 12.03
C ASN A 50 -11.38 -10.83 12.91
N PHE A 51 -11.53 -9.52 12.96
CA PHE A 51 -10.74 -8.64 13.83
C PHE A 51 -11.57 -7.46 14.34
N ASP A 52 -11.13 -6.86 15.44
CA ASP A 52 -11.72 -5.64 16.00
C ASP A 52 -11.06 -4.41 15.36
N GLY A 53 -11.72 -3.84 14.35
CA GLY A 53 -11.26 -2.65 13.63
C GLY A 53 -11.86 -1.37 14.20
N ILE A 54 -11.02 -0.42 14.59
CA ILE A 54 -11.40 0.85 15.21
C ILE A 54 -10.86 2.01 14.40
N ILE A 55 -11.74 2.92 13.97
CA ILE A 55 -11.34 4.20 13.41
C ILE A 55 -11.13 5.20 14.56
N LEU A 56 -9.91 5.66 14.72
CA LEU A 56 -9.54 6.61 15.77
C LEU A 56 -10.13 8.00 15.50
N LYS A 57 -10.37 8.74 16.58
CA LYS A 57 -10.75 10.15 16.51
C LYS A 57 -9.50 11.02 16.44
N GLY A 58 -9.43 11.90 15.44
CA GLY A 58 -8.26 12.77 15.23
C GLY A 58 -8.53 13.90 14.26
N LYS A 59 -7.47 14.65 13.95
CA LYS A 59 -7.47 15.74 12.94
C LYS A 59 -6.72 15.25 11.71
N ASN A 60 -7.32 15.41 10.53
CA ASN A 60 -6.65 15.12 9.26
C ASN A 60 -5.38 15.97 9.13
N VAL A 61 -4.31 15.35 8.66
CA VAL A 61 -3.00 15.99 8.41
C VAL A 61 -2.75 16.06 6.91
N ASN A 62 -3.06 14.98 6.20
CA ASN A 62 -3.02 14.88 4.74
C ASN A 62 -4.02 13.82 4.27
N ASP A 63 -3.96 13.47 2.99
CA ASP A 63 -4.92 12.56 2.33
C ASP A 63 -5.02 11.19 3.03
N ASP A 64 -3.91 10.65 3.49
CA ASP A 64 -3.82 9.29 4.07
C ASP A 64 -3.67 9.25 5.59
N THR A 65 -3.33 10.35 6.25
CA THR A 65 -2.95 10.36 7.65
C THR A 65 -3.72 11.37 8.50
N ALA A 66 -3.84 11.07 9.78
CA ALA A 66 -4.41 11.95 10.77
C ALA A 66 -3.56 11.96 12.05
N PHE A 67 -3.71 12.99 12.86
CA PHE A 67 -3.17 13.03 14.20
C PHE A 67 -4.24 12.58 15.20
N CYS A 68 -4.08 11.38 15.74
CA CYS A 68 -5.05 10.70 16.60
C CYS A 68 -4.43 10.39 17.99
N PRO A 69 -4.37 11.36 18.93
CA PRO A 69 -3.84 11.11 20.27
C PRO A 69 -4.60 10.03 21.05
N GLU A 70 -5.81 9.71 20.63
CA GLU A 70 -6.61 8.64 21.20
C GLU A 70 -5.90 7.27 21.17
N VAL A 71 -4.95 7.07 20.26
CA VAL A 71 -4.12 5.85 20.17
C VAL A 71 -3.48 5.47 21.51
N LEU A 72 -3.10 6.45 22.31
CA LEU A 72 -2.44 6.24 23.61
C LEU A 72 -3.31 5.46 24.62
N LYS A 73 -4.64 5.52 24.50
CA LYS A 73 -5.55 4.77 25.37
C LYS A 73 -5.43 3.24 25.20
N TYR A 74 -4.96 2.81 24.04
CA TYR A 74 -4.81 1.38 23.67
C TYR A 74 -3.41 0.83 23.99
N LEU A 75 -2.40 1.71 24.17
CA LEU A 75 -1.01 1.33 24.41
C LEU A 75 -0.76 1.03 25.88
N LYS A 76 -1.35 -0.06 26.39
CA LYS A 76 -1.20 -0.48 27.79
C LYS A 76 -0.19 -1.63 27.86
N LYS A 77 0.76 -1.54 28.80
CA LYS A 77 1.76 -2.57 29.04
C LYS A 77 1.08 -3.91 29.39
N ALA A 78 1.59 -4.99 28.83
CA ALA A 78 1.13 -6.37 29.06
C ALA A 78 -0.33 -6.66 28.67
N THR A 79 -0.97 -5.81 27.87
CA THR A 79 -2.31 -6.07 27.33
C THR A 79 -2.27 -6.86 26.04
N TYR A 80 -1.24 -6.65 25.25
CA TYR A 80 -1.00 -7.32 23.96
C TYR A 80 0.34 -8.05 24.01
N ASP A 81 0.39 -9.19 23.35
CA ASP A 81 1.64 -9.93 23.16
C ASP A 81 2.56 -9.19 22.20
N HIS A 82 1.97 -8.57 21.15
CA HIS A 82 2.71 -7.76 20.19
C HIS A 82 1.94 -6.49 19.81
N ILE A 83 2.66 -5.39 19.65
CA ILE A 83 2.15 -4.14 19.09
C ILE A 83 2.91 -3.84 17.82
N ILE A 84 2.21 -3.72 16.70
CA ILE A 84 2.80 -3.50 15.37
C ILE A 84 2.41 -2.11 14.87
N VAL A 85 3.39 -1.35 14.41
CA VAL A 85 3.19 0.02 13.90
C VAL A 85 3.60 0.07 12.43
N THR A 86 2.65 0.33 11.56
CA THR A 86 2.89 0.49 10.11
C THR A 86 3.30 1.91 9.77
N ASN A 87 2.66 2.89 10.35
CA ASN A 87 2.75 4.32 10.03
C ASN A 87 3.72 5.09 10.94
N PHE A 88 4.92 4.57 11.13
CA PHE A 88 5.93 5.15 12.03
C PHE A 88 6.46 6.53 11.61
N THR A 89 6.16 6.99 10.41
CA THR A 89 6.50 8.33 9.92
C THR A 89 5.36 9.34 10.04
N ASP A 90 4.18 8.90 10.46
CA ASP A 90 2.99 9.72 10.58
C ASP A 90 2.83 10.22 12.02
N PRO A 91 2.19 11.36 12.24
CA PRO A 91 2.10 11.96 13.58
C PRO A 91 1.51 11.03 14.64
N THR A 92 0.52 10.19 14.29
CA THR A 92 -0.07 9.19 15.19
C THR A 92 0.92 8.09 15.54
N GLY A 93 1.60 7.56 14.54
CA GLY A 93 2.64 6.54 14.74
C GLY A 93 3.82 7.08 15.54
N MET A 94 4.25 8.32 15.28
CA MET A 94 5.33 8.97 16.01
C MET A 94 5.00 9.12 17.49
N ILE A 95 3.82 9.64 17.84
CA ILE A 95 3.43 9.78 19.26
C ILE A 95 3.26 8.44 19.94
N ALA A 96 2.75 7.42 19.24
CA ALA A 96 2.62 6.07 19.75
C ALA A 96 3.99 5.46 20.08
N ILE A 97 4.97 5.59 19.18
CA ILE A 97 6.33 5.09 19.37
C ILE A 97 7.01 5.78 20.54
N GLU A 98 6.96 7.14 20.63
CA GLU A 98 7.56 7.85 21.75
C GLU A 98 6.93 7.45 23.10
N TYR A 99 5.61 7.33 23.14
CA TYR A 99 4.93 6.85 24.34
C TYR A 99 5.40 5.44 24.74
N MET A 100 5.44 4.51 23.79
CA MET A 100 5.88 3.13 24.05
C MET A 100 7.34 3.09 24.54
N ARG A 101 8.21 3.93 24.00
CA ARG A 101 9.62 4.06 24.48
C ARG A 101 9.70 4.55 25.91
N ILE A 102 8.98 5.62 26.26
CA ILE A 102 8.94 6.16 27.61
C ILE A 102 8.42 5.11 28.60
N MET A 103 7.35 4.41 28.22
CA MET A 103 6.70 3.39 29.05
C MET A 103 7.40 2.02 29.01
N LYS A 104 8.48 1.87 28.22
CA LYS A 104 9.20 0.62 27.99
C LYS A 104 8.26 -0.52 27.53
N ILE A 105 7.38 -0.21 26.58
CA ILE A 105 6.50 -1.16 25.90
C ILE A 105 7.20 -1.60 24.61
N PRO A 106 7.47 -2.89 24.40
CA PRO A 106 8.07 -3.37 23.16
C PRO A 106 7.09 -3.20 22.00
N TYR A 107 7.62 -2.91 20.81
CA TYR A 107 6.84 -2.76 19.58
C TYR A 107 7.62 -3.25 18.36
N TRP A 108 6.90 -3.65 17.35
CA TRP A 108 7.42 -4.03 16.05
C TRP A 108 7.12 -2.95 15.02
N LEU A 109 7.95 -2.82 14.00
CA LEU A 109 7.68 -1.95 12.85
C LEU A 109 7.36 -2.80 11.63
N GLU A 110 6.37 -2.38 10.88
CA GLU A 110 5.98 -2.92 9.59
C GLU A 110 5.82 -1.77 8.60
N SER A 111 6.12 -2.00 7.33
CA SER A 111 5.88 -1.02 6.27
C SER A 111 5.82 -1.72 4.92
N ASP A 112 5.06 -1.12 3.99
CA ASP A 112 4.88 -1.66 2.63
C ASP A 112 6.11 -1.50 1.75
N GLY A 113 7.15 -0.87 2.23
CA GLY A 113 8.40 -0.72 1.50
C GLY A 113 9.10 0.60 1.80
N GLY A 114 10.29 0.70 1.24
CA GLY A 114 11.14 1.88 1.30
C GLY A 114 12.43 1.60 0.56
N PHE A 115 13.00 2.63 -0.05
CA PHE A 115 14.31 2.54 -0.68
C PHE A 115 15.32 3.34 0.11
N ALA A 116 16.47 2.73 0.35
CA ALA A 116 17.61 3.39 0.96
C ALA A 116 18.16 4.45 -0.02
N LYS A 117 17.83 5.72 0.21
CA LYS A 117 18.36 6.84 -0.59
C LYS A 117 19.50 7.49 0.15
N ASP A 118 20.53 7.92 -0.59
CA ASP A 118 21.60 8.71 -0.01
C ASP A 118 21.08 10.11 0.32
N GLY A 119 20.94 10.37 1.59
CA GLY A 119 20.47 11.63 2.13
C GLY A 119 21.18 11.94 3.45
N LYS A 120 21.45 13.22 3.67
CA LYS A 120 21.99 13.74 4.94
C LYS A 120 21.08 14.90 5.37
N GLY A 121 20.63 14.91 6.60
CA GLY A 121 19.85 16.05 7.08
C GLY A 121 18.87 15.70 8.18
N PHE A 122 18.04 16.65 8.54
CA PHE A 122 17.09 16.52 9.65
C PHE A 122 16.07 15.38 9.42
N LYS A 123 15.53 15.26 8.20
CA LYS A 123 14.58 14.20 7.85
C LYS A 123 15.15 12.80 8.08
N GLU A 124 16.42 12.59 7.73
CA GLU A 124 17.08 11.29 7.90
C GLU A 124 17.31 10.97 9.39
N ARG A 125 17.62 12.00 10.19
CA ARG A 125 17.73 11.84 11.66
C ARG A 125 16.39 11.47 12.29
N VAL A 126 15.30 12.09 11.85
CA VAL A 126 13.94 11.75 12.30
C VAL A 126 13.59 10.30 11.95
N LYS A 127 13.84 9.87 10.73
CA LYS A 127 13.61 8.46 10.32
C LYS A 127 14.43 7.50 11.18
N THR A 128 15.73 7.77 11.36
CA THR A 128 16.60 6.95 12.22
C THR A 128 16.06 6.89 13.65
N HIS A 129 15.59 8.03 14.18
CA HIS A 129 15.04 8.09 15.53
C HIS A 129 13.85 7.16 15.71
N PHE A 130 12.87 7.18 14.79
CA PHE A 130 11.66 6.37 14.88
C PHE A 130 11.86 4.90 14.50
N ILE A 131 12.76 4.61 13.56
CA ILE A 131 13.07 3.24 13.17
C ILE A 131 13.92 2.53 14.23
N LYS A 132 14.96 3.20 14.73
CA LYS A 132 15.86 2.60 15.71
C LYS A 132 15.13 2.30 17.03
N GLY A 133 15.24 1.09 17.52
CA GLY A 133 14.76 0.71 18.84
C GLY A 133 13.48 -0.12 18.85
N ALA A 134 12.93 -0.48 17.70
CA ALA A 134 11.92 -1.51 17.65
C ALA A 134 12.51 -2.89 18.05
N GLU A 135 11.67 -3.72 18.62
CA GLU A 135 12.04 -5.08 19.01
C GLU A 135 12.23 -5.98 17.79
N LEU A 136 11.38 -5.78 16.75
CA LEU A 136 11.41 -6.54 15.51
C LEU A 136 10.94 -5.67 14.34
N TYR A 137 11.39 -6.00 13.13
CA TYR A 137 11.04 -5.33 11.88
C TYR A 137 10.47 -6.34 10.90
N LEU A 138 9.24 -6.12 10.45
CA LEU A 138 8.60 -6.89 9.40
C LEU A 138 8.93 -6.23 8.05
N SER A 139 9.66 -6.94 7.21
CA SER A 139 10.15 -6.44 5.92
C SER A 139 9.52 -7.20 4.77
N THR A 140 9.00 -6.47 3.79
CA THR A 140 8.35 -7.04 2.59
C THR A 140 9.34 -7.58 1.55
N GLY A 141 10.64 -7.30 1.69
CA GLY A 141 11.67 -7.78 0.77
C GLY A 141 13.06 -7.20 1.08
N GLN A 142 14.03 -7.59 0.27
CA GLN A 142 15.43 -7.23 0.49
C GLN A 142 15.66 -5.70 0.49
N ALA A 143 15.15 -4.98 -0.49
CA ALA A 143 15.30 -3.52 -0.57
C ALA A 143 14.74 -2.81 0.67
N HIS A 144 13.64 -3.32 1.21
CA HIS A 144 13.07 -2.80 2.45
C HIS A 144 13.89 -3.17 3.68
N SER A 145 14.49 -4.36 3.72
CA SER A 145 15.44 -4.74 4.78
C SER A 145 16.65 -3.80 4.79
N GLU A 146 17.21 -3.49 3.63
CA GLU A 146 18.31 -2.53 3.48
C GLU A 146 17.92 -1.12 3.93
N TYR A 147 16.67 -0.70 3.65
CA TYR A 147 16.13 0.55 4.17
C TYR A 147 16.12 0.58 5.71
N TYR A 148 15.61 -0.45 6.36
CA TYR A 148 15.62 -0.52 7.82
C TYR A 148 17.04 -0.53 8.40
N ILE A 149 17.97 -1.30 7.82
CA ILE A 149 19.37 -1.34 8.25
C ILE A 149 20.01 0.04 8.16
N LYS A 150 19.80 0.74 7.05
CA LYS A 150 20.32 2.10 6.85
C LYS A 150 19.87 3.06 7.96
N TYR A 151 18.62 2.94 8.42
CA TYR A 151 18.09 3.78 9.50
C TYR A 151 18.28 3.20 10.90
N GLY A 152 19.19 2.24 11.04
CA GLY A 152 19.69 1.78 12.34
C GLY A 152 18.95 0.61 12.96
N ALA A 153 18.17 -0.13 12.17
CA ALA A 153 17.62 -1.41 12.58
C ALA A 153 18.74 -2.45 12.74
N ASN A 154 18.61 -3.32 13.76
CA ASN A 154 19.49 -4.46 13.89
C ASN A 154 19.09 -5.53 12.86
N GLN A 155 20.03 -5.91 11.99
CA GLN A 155 19.79 -6.90 10.94
C GLN A 155 19.24 -8.22 11.47
N ASN A 156 19.68 -8.68 12.64
CA ASN A 156 19.22 -9.92 13.26
C ASN A 156 17.77 -9.85 13.79
N ARG A 157 17.16 -8.68 13.76
CA ARG A 157 15.78 -8.44 14.18
C ARG A 157 14.85 -8.14 12.99
N ILE A 158 15.33 -8.32 11.76
CA ILE A 158 14.53 -8.16 10.56
C ILE A 158 13.98 -9.52 10.15
N GLN A 159 12.66 -9.63 10.11
CA GLN A 159 11.93 -10.80 9.64
C GLN A 159 11.32 -10.51 8.28
N LEU A 160 11.60 -11.37 7.30
CA LEU A 160 10.90 -11.30 6.02
C LEU A 160 9.42 -11.63 6.21
N TYR A 161 8.59 -10.77 5.67
CA TYR A 161 7.15 -10.81 5.74
C TYR A 161 6.63 -10.54 4.32
N PRO A 162 6.55 -11.56 3.48
CA PRO A 162 6.12 -11.40 2.09
C PRO A 162 4.61 -11.14 2.05
N PHE A 163 4.25 -9.87 2.12
CA PHE A 163 2.86 -9.46 2.08
C PHE A 163 2.24 -9.76 0.71
N SER A 164 1.10 -10.42 0.72
CA SER A 164 0.29 -10.68 -0.48
C SER A 164 -1.12 -10.12 -0.32
N SER A 165 -1.68 -9.59 -1.41
CA SER A 165 -3.08 -9.14 -1.49
C SER A 165 -3.91 -10.03 -2.43
N VAL A 166 -3.36 -11.16 -2.84
CA VAL A 166 -3.99 -12.11 -3.77
C VAL A 166 -4.26 -13.41 -3.01
N PHE A 167 -5.50 -13.89 -3.08
CA PHE A 167 -5.89 -15.19 -2.53
C PHE A 167 -5.56 -16.32 -3.51
N ASP A 168 -5.36 -17.54 -2.99
CA ASP A 168 -5.11 -18.72 -3.82
C ASP A 168 -6.22 -18.95 -4.85
N SER A 169 -7.47 -18.63 -4.52
CA SER A 169 -8.61 -18.71 -5.43
C SER A 169 -8.56 -17.72 -6.60
N GLU A 170 -7.72 -16.70 -6.54
CA GLU A 170 -7.54 -15.68 -7.58
C GLU A 170 -6.33 -15.98 -8.47
N VAL A 171 -5.57 -17.01 -8.13
CA VAL A 171 -4.42 -17.46 -8.92
C VAL A 171 -4.89 -18.47 -9.97
N LEU A 172 -4.62 -18.17 -11.23
CA LEU A 172 -4.86 -19.12 -12.30
C LEU A 172 -3.88 -20.28 -12.17
N LEU A 173 -4.39 -21.50 -11.98
CA LEU A 173 -3.57 -22.71 -11.88
C LEU A 173 -2.92 -23.06 -13.22
N GLU A 174 -3.64 -22.76 -14.31
CA GLU A 174 -3.19 -22.98 -15.67
C GLU A 174 -3.33 -21.70 -16.51
N PRO A 175 -2.45 -21.45 -17.48
CA PRO A 175 -2.61 -20.35 -18.41
C PRO A 175 -3.96 -20.44 -19.15
N ILE A 176 -4.59 -19.29 -19.36
CA ILE A 176 -5.81 -19.22 -20.19
C ILE A 176 -5.47 -19.73 -21.59
N ASP A 177 -6.23 -20.70 -22.08
CA ASP A 177 -6.06 -21.25 -23.41
C ASP A 177 -6.36 -20.21 -24.51
N VAL A 178 -5.87 -20.48 -25.71
CA VAL A 178 -5.95 -19.55 -26.86
C VAL A 178 -7.38 -19.19 -27.23
N LEU A 179 -8.32 -20.14 -27.14
CA LEU A 179 -9.73 -19.92 -27.54
C LEU A 179 -10.42 -19.00 -26.50
N ASN A 180 -10.26 -19.29 -25.22
CA ASN A 180 -10.79 -18.47 -24.15
C ASN A 180 -10.16 -17.08 -24.14
N LYS A 181 -8.85 -16.98 -24.39
CA LYS A 181 -8.18 -15.69 -24.53
C LYS A 181 -8.76 -14.86 -25.68
N LYS A 182 -9.00 -15.50 -26.84
CA LYS A 182 -9.61 -14.84 -27.99
C LYS A 182 -11.00 -14.33 -27.66
N LYS A 183 -11.84 -15.17 -27.04
CA LYS A 183 -13.20 -14.81 -26.63
C LYS A 183 -13.19 -13.61 -25.66
N LEU A 184 -12.34 -13.63 -24.63
CA LEU A 184 -12.21 -12.52 -23.68
C LEU A 184 -11.78 -11.22 -24.38
N ARG A 185 -10.88 -11.28 -25.36
CA ARG A 185 -10.47 -10.10 -26.14
C ARG A 185 -11.61 -9.55 -27.00
N GLU A 186 -12.41 -10.41 -27.60
CA GLU A 186 -13.59 -10.02 -28.36
C GLU A 186 -14.64 -9.35 -27.45
N GLU A 187 -14.90 -9.92 -26.27
CA GLU A 187 -15.81 -9.36 -25.26
C GLU A 187 -15.36 -7.98 -24.75
N LEU A 188 -14.04 -7.79 -24.63
CA LEU A 188 -13.42 -6.53 -24.19
C LEU A 188 -13.14 -5.55 -25.35
N LEU A 189 -13.48 -5.91 -26.58
CA LEU A 189 -13.23 -5.12 -27.80
C LEU A 189 -11.73 -4.81 -28.01
N ILE A 190 -10.85 -5.76 -27.66
CA ILE A 190 -9.39 -5.64 -27.81
C ILE A 190 -8.99 -6.35 -29.11
N TYR A 191 -8.64 -5.59 -30.14
CA TYR A 191 -8.32 -6.11 -31.48
C TYR A 191 -6.82 -6.06 -31.81
N GLU A 192 -6.02 -5.38 -31.03
CA GLU A 192 -4.59 -5.25 -31.24
C GLU A 192 -3.88 -6.60 -31.00
N GLU A 193 -2.86 -6.86 -31.78
CA GLU A 193 -2.07 -8.10 -31.68
C GLU A 193 -1.37 -8.23 -30.33
N LYS A 194 -0.76 -7.14 -29.89
CA LYS A 194 -0.05 -7.03 -28.61
C LYS A 194 -0.77 -6.03 -27.71
N VAL A 195 -0.78 -6.33 -26.42
CA VAL A 195 -1.42 -5.47 -25.41
C VAL A 195 -0.44 -5.19 -24.27
N ILE A 196 -0.27 -3.91 -23.95
CA ILE A 196 0.44 -3.44 -22.78
C ILE A 196 -0.62 -2.92 -21.81
N VAL A 197 -0.59 -3.39 -20.57
CA VAL A 197 -1.53 -2.96 -19.53
C VAL A 197 -0.76 -2.26 -18.41
N ALA A 198 -1.21 -1.08 -18.02
CA ALA A 198 -0.73 -0.34 -16.87
C ALA A 198 -1.88 -0.10 -15.89
N VAL A 199 -1.76 -0.55 -14.64
CA VAL A 199 -2.81 -0.44 -13.64
C VAL A 199 -2.37 0.49 -12.50
N GLY A 200 -3.22 1.45 -12.16
CA GLY A 200 -2.96 2.38 -11.04
C GLY A 200 -3.64 3.73 -11.23
N GLN A 201 -3.54 4.57 -10.21
CA GLN A 201 -4.06 5.95 -10.26
C GLN A 201 -3.22 6.82 -11.21
N PHE A 202 -3.86 7.84 -11.81
CA PHE A 202 -3.19 8.84 -12.65
C PHE A 202 -2.48 9.89 -11.79
N ILE A 203 -1.43 9.47 -11.09
CA ILE A 203 -0.59 10.34 -10.26
C ILE A 203 0.88 10.21 -10.71
N TYR A 204 1.66 11.27 -10.53
CA TYR A 204 3.06 11.36 -10.96
C TYR A 204 3.92 10.15 -10.55
N ARG A 205 3.73 9.66 -9.30
CA ARG A 205 4.47 8.51 -8.76
C ARG A 205 4.32 7.21 -9.58
N LYS A 206 3.24 7.07 -10.35
CA LYS A 206 2.99 5.88 -11.19
C LYS A 206 3.74 5.91 -12.52
N GLY A 207 4.23 7.08 -12.94
CA GLY A 207 5.06 7.22 -14.14
C GLY A 207 4.33 6.91 -15.44
N PHE A 208 3.01 7.12 -15.50
CA PHE A 208 2.22 6.89 -16.70
C PHE A 208 2.60 7.85 -17.83
N ASP A 209 3.05 9.05 -17.49
CA ASP A 209 3.66 10.01 -18.41
C ASP A 209 4.91 9.43 -19.11
N ILE A 210 5.75 8.71 -18.37
CA ILE A 210 6.95 8.04 -18.91
C ILE A 210 6.53 6.96 -19.89
N LEU A 211 5.54 6.13 -19.54
CA LEU A 211 5.01 5.10 -20.43
C LEU A 211 4.40 5.70 -21.70
N LEU A 212 3.57 6.74 -21.57
CA LEU A 212 2.98 7.45 -22.73
C LEU A 212 4.05 7.99 -23.66
N ASN A 213 5.08 8.64 -23.12
CA ASN A 213 6.21 9.15 -23.93
C ASN A 213 7.00 8.02 -24.62
N ALA A 214 7.14 6.87 -23.96
CA ALA A 214 7.78 5.69 -24.57
C ALA A 214 6.94 5.12 -25.73
N CYS A 215 5.60 5.29 -25.67
CA CYS A 215 4.69 4.81 -26.70
C CYS A 215 4.68 5.63 -27.99
N ILE A 216 5.20 6.86 -27.98
CA ILE A 216 5.23 7.75 -29.17
C ILE A 216 5.90 7.09 -30.38
N ASN A 217 6.91 6.25 -30.15
CA ASN A 217 7.67 5.59 -31.21
C ASN A 217 7.32 4.11 -31.39
N LEU A 218 6.26 3.61 -30.73
CA LEU A 218 5.84 2.22 -30.88
C LEU A 218 5.30 1.98 -32.30
N LYS A 219 5.83 0.93 -32.92
CA LYS A 219 5.39 0.49 -34.26
C LYS A 219 4.69 -0.85 -34.16
N GLY A 220 3.71 -1.06 -35.03
CA GLY A 220 2.96 -2.29 -35.12
C GLY A 220 1.58 -2.23 -34.45
N ASN A 221 0.88 -3.35 -34.46
CA ASN A 221 -0.47 -3.46 -33.88
C ASN A 221 -0.39 -3.71 -32.37
N VAL A 222 -0.17 -2.62 -31.59
CA VAL A 222 0.02 -2.65 -30.12
C VAL A 222 -1.00 -1.71 -29.47
N GLY A 223 -1.86 -2.23 -28.62
CA GLY A 223 -2.76 -1.44 -27.77
C GLY A 223 -2.17 -1.20 -26.38
N ILE A 224 -2.36 0.00 -25.85
CA ILE A 224 -1.89 0.38 -24.52
C ILE A 224 -3.08 0.80 -23.67
N TYR A 225 -3.31 0.05 -22.60
CA TYR A 225 -4.47 0.19 -21.74
C TYR A 225 -4.05 0.67 -20.35
N PHE A 226 -4.45 1.89 -20.00
CA PHE A 226 -4.29 2.43 -18.65
C PHE A 226 -5.59 2.21 -17.88
N ILE A 227 -5.52 1.51 -16.75
CA ILE A 227 -6.68 1.15 -15.93
C ILE A 227 -6.52 1.75 -14.53
N GLY A 228 -7.49 2.54 -14.07
CA GLY A 228 -7.47 3.00 -12.67
C GLY A 228 -7.95 4.42 -12.43
N GLY A 229 -8.92 4.88 -13.19
CA GLY A 229 -9.60 6.14 -12.99
C GLY A 229 -9.61 7.04 -14.22
N ILE A 230 -9.97 8.29 -14.01
CA ILE A 230 -10.05 9.32 -15.07
C ILE A 230 -8.66 9.92 -15.27
N PRO A 231 -8.13 9.94 -16.51
CA PRO A 231 -6.85 10.57 -16.80
C PRO A 231 -6.93 12.08 -16.58
N THR A 232 -5.85 12.67 -16.12
CA THR A 232 -5.75 14.14 -16.02
C THR A 232 -5.60 14.79 -17.40
N GLU A 233 -5.85 16.09 -17.49
CA GLU A 233 -5.69 16.84 -18.75
C GLU A 233 -4.28 16.69 -19.33
N GLU A 234 -3.26 16.65 -18.49
CA GLU A 234 -1.86 16.45 -18.90
C GLU A 234 -1.65 15.16 -19.71
N TYR A 235 -2.22 14.03 -19.25
CA TYR A 235 -2.14 12.75 -19.99
C TYR A 235 -2.91 12.80 -21.32
N LEU A 236 -4.09 13.44 -21.32
CA LEU A 236 -4.90 13.62 -22.54
C LEU A 236 -4.19 14.50 -23.56
N GLU A 237 -3.49 15.54 -23.13
CA GLU A 237 -2.69 16.41 -24.01
C GLU A 237 -1.52 15.65 -24.66
N ILE A 238 -0.81 14.79 -23.90
CA ILE A 238 0.27 13.95 -24.45
C ILE A 238 -0.28 13.06 -25.57
N VAL A 239 -1.41 12.39 -25.34
CA VAL A 239 -2.05 11.50 -26.32
C VAL A 239 -2.46 12.27 -27.54
N LYS A 240 -3.15 13.40 -27.39
CA LYS A 240 -3.63 14.25 -28.48
C LYS A 240 -2.47 14.86 -29.30
N LYS A 241 -1.46 15.41 -28.62
CA LYS A 241 -0.31 16.04 -29.27
C LYS A 241 0.49 15.08 -30.14
N ASN A 242 0.54 13.81 -29.78
CA ASN A 242 1.34 12.80 -30.45
C ASN A 242 0.51 11.80 -31.27
N ASP A 243 -0.79 12.05 -31.42
CA ASP A 243 -1.74 11.23 -32.20
C ASP A 243 -1.69 9.73 -31.83
N LEU A 244 -1.76 9.45 -30.51
CA LEU A 244 -1.64 8.08 -29.99
C LEU A 244 -3.00 7.37 -29.97
N GLU A 245 -3.53 7.03 -31.14
CA GLU A 245 -4.84 6.35 -31.29
C GLU A 245 -4.92 4.98 -30.62
N HIS A 246 -3.79 4.34 -30.39
CA HIS A 246 -3.67 3.02 -29.76
C HIS A 246 -3.60 3.08 -28.22
N VAL A 247 -3.80 4.24 -27.62
CA VAL A 247 -3.84 4.42 -26.17
C VAL A 247 -5.28 4.49 -25.69
N HIS A 248 -5.62 3.65 -24.71
CA HIS A 248 -6.95 3.53 -24.15
C HIS A 248 -6.92 3.78 -22.64
N PHE A 249 -7.84 4.61 -22.15
CA PHE A 249 -8.05 4.86 -20.74
C PHE A 249 -9.30 4.13 -20.27
N ILE A 250 -9.16 3.31 -19.25
CA ILE A 250 -10.25 2.55 -18.66
C ILE A 250 -10.40 3.02 -17.21
N ASP A 251 -11.62 3.32 -16.86
CA ASP A 251 -11.98 3.74 -15.51
C ASP A 251 -11.63 2.68 -14.47
N TYR A 252 -11.71 3.05 -13.19
CA TYR A 252 -11.45 2.17 -12.07
C TYR A 252 -12.29 0.88 -12.18
N ARG A 253 -11.65 -0.25 -11.90
CA ARG A 253 -12.30 -1.56 -11.86
C ARG A 253 -12.13 -2.16 -10.47
N CYS A 254 -13.24 -2.53 -9.85
CA CYS A 254 -13.22 -3.33 -8.64
C CYS A 254 -12.67 -4.73 -8.94
N LYS A 255 -12.09 -5.34 -7.92
CA LYS A 255 -11.60 -6.71 -7.95
C LYS A 255 -12.79 -7.70 -7.94
#